data_05645c3498977e382d829a5fe501520f
#
_entry.id   05645c3498977e382d829a5fe501520f
#
_cell.length_a   1.000
_cell.length_b   1.000
_cell.length_c   1.000
_cell.angle_alpha   90.00
_cell.angle_beta   90.00
_cell.angle_gamma   90.00
#
_symmetry.space_group_name_H-M   'P 1'
#
loop_
_entity.id
_entity.type
_entity.pdbx_description
1 polymer ?
#
loop_
_entity_poly.entity_id
_entity_poly.type
_entity_poly.pdbx_seq_one_letter_code
_entity_poly.pdbx_strand_id
1 'polypeptide(L)'
;MEKELNLKEKFDFYDQTYLKTYNLNDSIRYQLNLLDSLDLFTRKHSENVATITCNLCKKLHCTKNFTEYCVTCAYIHDIGKMFIPQTILQKNCPLTNEEFEIMKTHTILGYQLCLKDKALRPYYAGPYYHHEALDGTGYPQALTKKDIPYEAQIIRVADEFDALVSKRQYKSHLNIIDTLNIIIENTQPSLNAPKGRYSKEGKNNKLIVKKLISVVIDDTEYEIACIMNYIKYLEEQINRLNNIKKLIEKMNSSKKQVDIDFYQKYIPTFFKNNENFENFDQIYQEYVEAYNSKKQTIKGLFDEIKKIKKLNF
;
A
#
# COMPACT_ATOMS: atom_id res chain seq x y z
N MET A 1 9.00 16.97 22.59
CA MET A 1 9.75 15.78 23.01
C MET A 1 9.51 14.72 21.94
N GLU A 2 10.24 14.86 20.83
CA GLU A 2 10.25 13.91 19.71
C GLU A 2 11.00 12.68 20.18
N LYS A 3 10.28 11.58 20.40
CA LYS A 3 10.95 10.27 20.45
C LYS A 3 11.54 10.06 19.05
N GLU A 4 12.86 9.99 18.94
CA GLU A 4 13.54 9.50 17.75
C GLU A 4 12.88 8.19 17.34
N LEU A 5 12.22 8.22 16.18
CA LEU A 5 11.71 7.01 15.54
C LEU A 5 12.92 6.14 15.19
N ASN A 6 13.09 5.05 15.93
CA ASN A 6 14.19 4.11 15.72
C ASN A 6 13.90 3.29 14.44
N LEU A 7 14.22 3.89 13.28
CA LEU A 7 13.96 3.31 11.96
C LEU A 7 14.76 2.03 11.67
N LYS A 8 15.87 1.81 12.40
CA LYS A 8 16.76 0.66 12.16
C LYS A 8 16.14 -0.68 12.57
N GLU A 9 15.20 -0.70 13.53
CA GLU A 9 14.56 -1.93 14.00
C GLU A 9 13.27 -2.29 13.25
N LYS A 10 12.68 -1.35 12.49
CA LYS A 10 11.34 -1.51 11.88
C LYS A 10 11.35 -1.92 10.40
N PHE A 11 12.44 -1.75 9.69
CA PHE A 11 12.48 -2.01 8.24
C PHE A 11 13.78 -2.69 7.81
N ASP A 12 13.79 -4.00 7.80
CA ASP A 12 14.83 -4.77 7.12
C ASP A 12 14.39 -5.05 5.68
N PHE A 13 14.93 -4.26 4.76
CA PHE A 13 14.66 -4.39 3.32
C PHE A 13 15.11 -5.75 2.78
N TYR A 14 16.10 -6.37 3.40
CA TYR A 14 16.65 -7.66 3.00
C TYR A 14 15.82 -8.84 3.48
N ASP A 15 15.11 -8.69 4.59
CA ASP A 15 14.24 -9.73 5.15
C ASP A 15 12.92 -9.91 4.37
N GLN A 16 12.64 -9.03 3.39
CA GLN A 16 11.45 -9.09 2.53
C GLN A 16 11.76 -9.59 1.11
N THR A 17 12.85 -10.31 0.92
CA THR A 17 13.23 -10.83 -0.41
C THR A 17 12.18 -11.75 -1.03
N TYR A 18 11.37 -12.44 -0.21
CA TYR A 18 10.24 -13.25 -0.66
C TYR A 18 9.07 -12.42 -1.24
N LEU A 19 9.01 -11.11 -0.99
CA LEU A 19 8.08 -10.21 -1.67
C LEU A 19 8.51 -9.84 -3.09
N LYS A 20 9.74 -10.16 -3.47
CA LYS A 20 10.22 -9.90 -4.82
C LYS A 20 9.74 -11.00 -5.76
N THR A 21 9.10 -10.59 -6.84
CA THR A 21 8.55 -11.53 -7.84
C THR A 21 9.61 -12.47 -8.43
N TYR A 22 10.89 -12.06 -8.47
CA TYR A 22 11.96 -12.93 -8.96
C TYR A 22 12.31 -14.10 -8.02
N ASN A 23 11.89 -14.06 -6.76
CA ASN A 23 12.04 -15.18 -5.81
C ASN A 23 10.86 -16.16 -5.85
N LEU A 24 9.79 -15.82 -6.57
CA LEU A 24 8.68 -16.73 -6.79
C LEU A 24 9.07 -17.84 -7.76
N ASN A 25 8.44 -19.01 -7.61
CA ASN A 25 8.58 -20.10 -8.56
C ASN A 25 8.21 -19.63 -9.99
N ASP A 26 8.88 -20.17 -10.99
CA ASP A 26 8.66 -19.82 -12.41
C ASP A 26 7.22 -19.96 -12.84
N SER A 27 6.52 -20.99 -12.37
CA SER A 27 5.09 -21.19 -12.65
C SER A 27 4.23 -20.03 -12.10
N ILE A 28 4.50 -19.58 -10.86
CA ILE A 28 3.79 -18.45 -10.26
C ILE A 28 4.09 -17.16 -11.03
N ARG A 29 5.35 -16.91 -11.38
CA ARG A 29 5.74 -15.74 -12.20
C ARG A 29 5.06 -15.75 -13.56
N TYR A 30 4.99 -16.90 -14.19
CA TYR A 30 4.30 -17.05 -15.48
C TYR A 30 2.82 -16.68 -15.36
N GLN A 31 2.13 -17.18 -14.33
CA GLN A 31 0.72 -16.88 -14.10
C GLN A 31 0.48 -15.39 -13.79
N LEU A 32 1.36 -14.76 -13.01
CA LEU A 32 1.29 -13.31 -12.75
C LEU A 32 1.49 -12.48 -14.03
N ASN A 33 2.39 -12.92 -14.93
CA ASN A 33 2.57 -12.27 -16.22
C ASN A 33 1.34 -12.44 -17.13
N LEU A 34 0.63 -13.57 -17.06
CA LEU A 34 -0.63 -13.74 -17.76
C LEU A 34 -1.72 -12.79 -17.21
N LEU A 35 -1.81 -12.63 -15.89
CA LEU A 35 -2.73 -11.64 -15.30
C LEU A 35 -2.42 -10.22 -15.78
N ASP A 36 -1.15 -9.86 -15.88
CA ASP A 36 -0.69 -8.55 -16.39
C ASP A 36 -1.16 -8.27 -17.83
N SER A 37 -1.20 -9.32 -18.66
CA SER A 37 -1.69 -9.20 -20.04
C SER A 37 -3.20 -8.99 -20.16
N LEU A 38 -3.94 -9.31 -19.10
CA LEU A 38 -5.40 -9.15 -19.04
C LEU A 38 -5.80 -7.81 -18.46
N ASP A 39 -5.19 -7.42 -17.36
CA ASP A 39 -5.47 -6.18 -16.64
C ASP A 39 -4.31 -5.82 -15.68
N LEU A 40 -3.65 -4.71 -15.98
CA LEU A 40 -2.57 -4.14 -15.14
C LEU A 40 -3.00 -3.93 -13.68
N PHE A 41 -4.28 -3.64 -13.43
CA PHE A 41 -4.79 -3.43 -12.07
C PHE A 41 -4.81 -4.74 -11.27
N THR A 42 -5.17 -5.86 -11.88
CA THR A 42 -5.24 -7.15 -11.19
C THR A 42 -3.87 -7.59 -10.68
N ARG A 43 -2.81 -7.43 -11.48
CA ARG A 43 -1.44 -7.74 -11.02
C ARG A 43 -1.01 -6.84 -9.89
N LYS A 44 -1.16 -5.51 -10.03
CA LYS A 44 -0.78 -4.55 -9.00
C LYS A 44 -1.52 -4.79 -7.69
N HIS A 45 -2.81 -5.09 -7.80
CA HIS A 45 -3.63 -5.50 -6.66
C HIS A 45 -3.07 -6.76 -5.98
N SER A 46 -2.74 -7.82 -6.73
CA SER A 46 -2.16 -9.04 -6.17
C SER A 46 -0.83 -8.79 -5.46
N GLU A 47 0.03 -7.92 -6.01
CA GLU A 47 1.29 -7.51 -5.36
C GLU A 47 1.04 -6.73 -4.06
N ASN A 48 0.07 -5.82 -4.04
CA ASN A 48 -0.32 -5.06 -2.85
C ASN A 48 -0.88 -5.99 -1.77
N VAL A 49 -1.83 -6.88 -2.14
CA VAL A 49 -2.43 -7.85 -1.21
C VAL A 49 -1.35 -8.77 -0.62
N ALA A 50 -0.39 -9.22 -1.42
CA ALA A 50 0.74 -10.02 -0.94
C ALA A 50 1.62 -9.24 0.07
N THR A 51 1.86 -7.96 -0.18
CA THR A 51 2.62 -7.08 0.72
C THR A 51 1.88 -6.87 2.04
N ILE A 52 0.59 -6.56 2.00
CA ILE A 52 -0.25 -6.39 3.19
C ILE A 52 -0.32 -7.71 3.99
N THR A 53 -0.52 -8.83 3.29
CA THR A 53 -0.52 -10.18 3.90
C THR A 53 0.77 -10.47 4.65
N CYS A 54 1.93 -10.14 4.06
CA CYS A 54 3.23 -10.28 4.70
C CYS A 54 3.29 -9.47 6.01
N ASN A 55 2.93 -8.19 5.94
CA ASN A 55 2.96 -7.29 7.09
C ASN A 55 1.99 -7.77 8.20
N LEU A 56 0.81 -8.28 7.82
CA LEU A 56 -0.13 -8.90 8.74
C LEU A 56 0.47 -10.14 9.41
N CYS A 57 1.07 -11.06 8.66
CA CYS A 57 1.72 -12.25 9.20
C CYS A 57 2.82 -11.90 10.22
N LYS A 58 3.64 -10.87 9.93
CA LYS A 58 4.64 -10.35 10.88
C LYS A 58 4.01 -9.83 12.17
N LYS A 59 2.95 -9.03 12.08
CA LYS A 59 2.21 -8.51 13.23
C LYS A 59 1.47 -9.59 14.03
N LEU A 60 1.11 -10.69 13.38
CA LEU A 60 0.49 -11.87 13.99
C LEU A 60 1.53 -12.86 14.54
N HIS A 61 2.83 -12.56 14.41
CA HIS A 61 3.93 -13.42 14.83
C HIS A 61 3.92 -14.81 14.17
N CYS A 62 3.51 -14.88 12.91
CA CYS A 62 3.54 -16.10 12.14
C CYS A 62 4.99 -16.56 11.89
N THR A 63 5.19 -17.88 11.75
CA THR A 63 6.49 -18.41 11.36
C THR A 63 6.88 -17.96 9.95
N LYS A 64 8.18 -17.94 9.65
CA LYS A 64 8.69 -17.58 8.33
C LYS A 64 8.04 -18.43 7.22
N ASN A 65 8.05 -19.74 7.38
CA ASN A 65 7.48 -20.67 6.38
C ASN A 65 5.98 -20.43 6.14
N PHE A 66 5.22 -20.17 7.20
CA PHE A 66 3.79 -19.85 7.06
C PHE A 66 3.58 -18.49 6.40
N THR A 67 4.43 -17.50 6.68
CA THR A 67 4.39 -16.19 6.03
C THR A 67 4.66 -16.30 4.53
N GLU A 68 5.70 -17.03 4.13
CA GLU A 68 6.02 -17.29 2.71
C GLU A 68 4.87 -18.00 1.99
N TYR A 69 4.26 -18.98 2.64
CA TYR A 69 3.08 -19.69 2.14
C TYR A 69 1.89 -18.73 1.94
N CYS A 70 1.54 -17.92 2.96
CA CYS A 70 0.45 -16.94 2.87
C CYS A 70 0.69 -15.90 1.76
N VAL A 71 1.92 -15.39 1.64
CA VAL A 71 2.30 -14.42 0.62
C VAL A 71 2.14 -15.02 -0.78
N THR A 72 2.55 -16.27 -0.98
CA THR A 72 2.37 -16.97 -2.26
C THR A 72 0.89 -17.18 -2.57
N CYS A 73 0.08 -17.60 -1.60
CA CYS A 73 -1.37 -17.69 -1.74
C CYS A 73 -2.00 -16.35 -2.11
N ALA A 74 -1.53 -15.25 -1.50
CA ALA A 74 -2.01 -13.90 -1.80
C ALA A 74 -1.64 -13.44 -3.21
N TYR A 75 -0.45 -13.78 -3.71
CA TYR A 75 -0.09 -13.45 -5.11
C TYR A 75 -1.04 -14.06 -6.13
N ILE A 76 -1.54 -15.26 -5.88
CA ILE A 76 -2.35 -15.99 -6.85
C ILE A 76 -3.85 -16.04 -6.48
N HIS A 77 -4.31 -15.32 -5.45
CA HIS A 77 -5.70 -15.40 -4.98
C HIS A 77 -6.70 -15.14 -6.12
N ASP A 78 -6.40 -14.25 -7.00
CA ASP A 78 -7.24 -13.80 -8.11
C ASP A 78 -6.92 -14.48 -9.46
N ILE A 79 -6.07 -15.50 -9.48
CA ILE A 79 -5.58 -16.13 -10.73
C ILE A 79 -6.72 -16.66 -11.62
N GLY A 80 -7.84 -17.04 -11.04
CA GLY A 80 -9.01 -17.51 -11.78
C GLY A 80 -9.70 -16.42 -12.61
N LYS A 81 -9.41 -15.14 -12.39
CA LYS A 81 -9.91 -14.02 -13.19
C LYS A 81 -9.49 -14.10 -14.65
N MET A 82 -8.44 -14.87 -14.97
CA MET A 82 -8.04 -15.16 -16.36
C MET A 82 -9.14 -15.85 -17.17
N PHE A 83 -10.07 -16.52 -16.53
CA PHE A 83 -11.16 -17.23 -17.18
C PHE A 83 -12.49 -16.47 -17.16
N ILE A 84 -12.52 -15.27 -16.57
CA ILE A 84 -13.71 -14.42 -16.55
C ILE A 84 -13.76 -13.60 -17.86
N PRO A 85 -14.94 -13.48 -18.51
CA PRO A 85 -15.09 -12.67 -19.71
C PRO A 85 -14.62 -11.23 -19.48
N GLN A 86 -13.81 -10.70 -20.40
CA GLN A 86 -13.28 -9.33 -20.30
C GLN A 86 -14.39 -8.26 -20.23
N THR A 87 -15.53 -8.50 -20.85
CA THR A 87 -16.70 -7.63 -20.80
C THR A 87 -17.25 -7.46 -19.39
N ILE A 88 -17.06 -8.46 -18.52
CA ILE A 88 -17.43 -8.42 -17.10
C ILE A 88 -16.26 -7.85 -16.28
N LEU A 89 -15.03 -8.32 -16.54
CA LEU A 89 -13.84 -7.93 -15.78
C LEU A 89 -13.52 -6.43 -15.90
N GLN A 90 -13.69 -5.86 -17.10
CA GLN A 90 -13.37 -4.47 -17.43
C GLN A 90 -14.60 -3.55 -17.44
N LYS A 91 -15.73 -4.00 -16.88
CA LYS A 91 -16.97 -3.22 -16.87
C LYS A 91 -16.81 -1.96 -16.00
N ASN A 92 -17.16 -0.81 -16.57
CA ASN A 92 -17.02 0.50 -15.93
C ASN A 92 -18.26 0.94 -15.11
N CYS A 93 -19.19 0.02 -14.86
CA CYS A 93 -20.37 0.26 -14.02
C CYS A 93 -20.60 -0.97 -13.09
N PRO A 94 -21.47 -0.88 -12.08
CA PRO A 94 -21.77 -2.01 -11.22
C PRO A 94 -22.19 -3.25 -12.01
N LEU A 95 -21.75 -4.41 -11.57
CA LEU A 95 -22.15 -5.70 -12.15
C LEU A 95 -23.63 -5.96 -11.85
N THR A 96 -24.34 -6.58 -12.80
CA THR A 96 -25.66 -7.16 -12.50
C THR A 96 -25.51 -8.36 -11.57
N ASN A 97 -26.60 -8.88 -11.03
CA ASN A 97 -26.56 -10.08 -10.19
C ASN A 97 -25.98 -11.29 -10.96
N GLU A 98 -26.39 -11.46 -12.22
CA GLU A 98 -25.92 -12.55 -13.09
C GLU A 98 -24.44 -12.41 -13.39
N GLU A 99 -23.97 -11.21 -13.72
CA GLU A 99 -22.55 -10.92 -13.92
C GLU A 99 -21.73 -11.14 -12.65
N PHE A 100 -22.30 -10.81 -11.50
CA PHE A 100 -21.65 -11.04 -10.21
C PHE A 100 -21.52 -12.53 -9.89
N GLU A 101 -22.55 -13.36 -10.21
CA GLU A 101 -22.43 -14.80 -10.09
C GLU A 101 -21.34 -15.37 -11.01
N ILE A 102 -21.18 -14.84 -12.25
CA ILE A 102 -20.07 -15.23 -13.11
C ILE A 102 -18.74 -14.78 -12.51
N MET A 103 -18.64 -13.55 -11.98
CA MET A 103 -17.44 -13.05 -11.32
C MET A 103 -17.00 -13.96 -10.14
N LYS A 104 -17.93 -14.44 -9.32
CA LYS A 104 -17.64 -15.35 -8.20
C LYS A 104 -16.95 -16.65 -8.63
N THR A 105 -17.18 -17.08 -9.87
CA THR A 105 -16.59 -18.35 -10.36
C THR A 105 -15.07 -18.31 -10.44
N HIS A 106 -14.41 -17.10 -10.41
CA HIS A 106 -12.96 -17.03 -10.41
C HIS A 106 -12.33 -17.81 -9.26
N THR A 107 -12.99 -17.93 -8.11
CA THR A 107 -12.49 -18.71 -6.97
C THR A 107 -12.39 -20.18 -7.29
N ILE A 108 -13.43 -20.76 -7.93
CA ILE A 108 -13.48 -22.16 -8.35
C ILE A 108 -12.50 -22.40 -9.51
N LEU A 109 -12.45 -21.50 -10.49
CA LEU A 109 -11.56 -21.60 -11.65
C LEU A 109 -10.09 -21.52 -11.25
N GLY A 110 -9.76 -20.63 -10.32
CA GLY A 110 -8.42 -20.52 -9.72
C GLY A 110 -8.04 -21.80 -8.95
N TYR A 111 -8.94 -22.33 -8.15
CA TYR A 111 -8.77 -23.62 -7.46
C TYR A 111 -8.49 -24.75 -8.47
N GLN A 112 -9.30 -24.87 -9.52
CA GLN A 112 -9.12 -25.90 -10.56
C GLN A 112 -7.77 -25.78 -11.26
N LEU A 113 -7.31 -24.55 -11.53
CA LEU A 113 -5.98 -24.29 -12.10
C LEU A 113 -4.89 -24.77 -11.15
N CYS A 114 -4.98 -24.44 -9.86
CA CYS A 114 -4.03 -24.92 -8.87
C CYS A 114 -3.96 -26.44 -8.79
N LEU A 115 -5.08 -27.15 -8.89
CA LEU A 115 -5.08 -28.61 -8.86
C LEU A 115 -4.36 -29.24 -10.06
N LYS A 116 -4.40 -28.58 -11.22
CA LYS A 116 -3.77 -29.06 -12.47
C LYS A 116 -2.26 -28.83 -12.51
N ASP A 117 -1.78 -27.77 -11.86
CA ASP A 117 -0.35 -27.40 -11.82
C ASP A 117 0.28 -27.86 -10.49
N LYS A 118 1.27 -28.75 -10.55
CA LYS A 118 1.97 -29.28 -9.37
C LYS A 118 2.61 -28.18 -8.52
N ALA A 119 3.11 -27.11 -9.15
CA ALA A 119 3.78 -26.00 -8.47
C ALA A 119 2.77 -25.09 -7.74
N LEU A 120 1.56 -24.94 -8.27
CA LEU A 120 0.49 -24.13 -7.68
C LEU A 120 -0.35 -24.90 -6.67
N ARG A 121 -0.38 -26.24 -6.78
CA ARG A 121 -1.24 -27.11 -5.97
C ARG A 121 -1.15 -26.86 -4.46
N PRO A 122 0.02 -26.60 -3.84
CA PRO A 122 0.08 -26.33 -2.40
C PRO A 122 -0.66 -25.05 -1.99
N TYR A 123 -0.86 -24.11 -2.91
CA TYR A 123 -1.34 -22.75 -2.63
C TYR A 123 -2.81 -22.52 -3.00
N TYR A 124 -3.56 -23.59 -3.27
CA TYR A 124 -4.98 -23.51 -3.70
C TYR A 124 -5.88 -22.76 -2.70
N ALA A 125 -5.48 -22.69 -1.43
CA ALA A 125 -6.28 -22.03 -0.40
C ALA A 125 -6.45 -20.52 -0.68
N GLY A 126 -5.48 -19.85 -1.29
CA GLY A 126 -5.60 -18.47 -1.72
C GLY A 126 -6.76 -18.26 -2.68
N PRO A 127 -6.73 -18.83 -3.88
CA PRO A 127 -7.81 -18.68 -4.86
C PRO A 127 -9.16 -19.18 -4.33
N TYR A 128 -9.20 -20.28 -3.60
CA TYR A 128 -10.46 -20.95 -3.28
C TYR A 128 -11.24 -20.29 -2.14
N TYR A 129 -10.54 -19.78 -1.10
CA TYR A 129 -11.20 -19.40 0.15
C TYR A 129 -11.11 -17.89 0.48
N HIS A 130 -10.40 -17.07 -0.29
CA HIS A 130 -10.20 -15.65 0.08
C HIS A 130 -11.50 -14.82 0.15
N HIS A 131 -12.57 -15.26 -0.48
CA HIS A 131 -13.89 -14.64 -0.38
C HIS A 131 -14.85 -15.32 0.61
N GLU A 132 -14.40 -16.37 1.31
CA GLU A 132 -15.18 -16.92 2.41
C GLU A 132 -15.23 -15.92 3.58
N ALA A 133 -16.37 -15.83 4.26
CA ALA A 133 -16.62 -14.92 5.38
C ALA A 133 -16.95 -15.71 6.64
N LEU A 134 -16.42 -15.30 7.81
CA LEU A 134 -16.54 -16.06 9.05
C LEU A 134 -17.99 -16.29 9.49
N ASP A 135 -18.91 -15.41 9.06
CA ASP A 135 -20.34 -15.48 9.32
C ASP A 135 -21.10 -16.42 8.35
N GLY A 136 -20.41 -17.06 7.40
CA GLY A 136 -21.00 -17.96 6.40
C GLY A 136 -21.68 -17.23 5.24
N THR A 137 -21.50 -15.93 5.08
CA THR A 137 -22.07 -15.16 3.95
C THR A 137 -21.13 -15.10 2.75
N GLY A 138 -19.94 -15.70 2.86
CA GLY A 138 -18.93 -15.74 1.80
C GLY A 138 -19.23 -16.76 0.69
N TYR A 139 -18.28 -16.91 -0.21
CA TYR A 139 -18.35 -17.87 -1.31
C TYR A 139 -16.95 -18.45 -1.59
N PRO A 140 -16.82 -19.61 -2.28
CA PRO A 140 -17.87 -20.34 -3.01
C PRO A 140 -18.66 -21.33 -2.17
N GLN A 141 -18.23 -21.69 -0.95
CA GLN A 141 -18.83 -22.76 -0.14
C GLN A 141 -19.68 -22.26 1.03
N ALA A 142 -19.66 -20.95 1.29
CA ALA A 142 -20.32 -20.33 2.45
C ALA A 142 -19.88 -20.99 3.78
N LEU A 143 -18.55 -21.17 3.92
CA LEU A 143 -17.93 -21.74 5.11
C LEU A 143 -18.05 -20.82 6.32
N THR A 144 -17.96 -21.39 7.51
CA THR A 144 -17.89 -20.62 8.75
C THR A 144 -16.46 -20.59 9.29
N LYS A 145 -16.21 -19.74 10.29
CA LYS A 145 -14.89 -19.51 10.90
C LYS A 145 -14.07 -20.78 11.14
N LYS A 146 -14.73 -21.88 11.55
CA LYS A 146 -14.05 -23.15 11.90
C LYS A 146 -13.45 -23.84 10.68
N ASP A 147 -14.06 -23.63 9.53
CA ASP A 147 -13.77 -24.38 8.31
C ASP A 147 -12.90 -23.56 7.34
N ILE A 148 -12.79 -22.23 7.57
CA ILE A 148 -11.98 -21.33 6.72
C ILE A 148 -10.52 -21.38 7.18
N PRO A 149 -9.57 -21.77 6.31
CA PRO A 149 -8.13 -21.75 6.62
C PRO A 149 -7.66 -20.39 7.09
N TYR A 150 -6.69 -20.36 8.01
CA TYR A 150 -6.25 -19.11 8.63
C TYR A 150 -5.58 -18.16 7.63
N GLU A 151 -4.82 -18.69 6.68
CA GLU A 151 -4.25 -17.94 5.57
C GLU A 151 -5.32 -17.21 4.75
N ALA A 152 -6.45 -17.88 4.46
CA ALA A 152 -7.56 -17.27 3.72
C ALA A 152 -8.22 -16.13 4.51
N GLN A 153 -8.33 -16.26 5.84
CA GLN A 153 -8.83 -15.17 6.69
C GLN A 153 -7.89 -13.95 6.66
N ILE A 154 -6.56 -14.16 6.59
CA ILE A 154 -5.57 -13.07 6.48
C ILE A 154 -5.68 -12.41 5.11
N ILE A 155 -5.70 -13.21 4.03
CA ILE A 155 -5.78 -12.71 2.66
C ILE A 155 -7.07 -11.93 2.45
N ARG A 156 -8.21 -12.41 2.96
CA ARG A 156 -9.49 -11.70 2.87
C ARG A 156 -9.41 -10.27 3.41
N VAL A 157 -8.81 -10.08 4.59
CA VAL A 157 -8.67 -8.74 5.19
C VAL A 157 -7.74 -7.86 4.37
N ALA A 158 -6.65 -8.42 3.84
CA ALA A 158 -5.71 -7.71 2.99
C ALA A 158 -6.34 -7.31 1.65
N ASP A 159 -7.07 -8.23 1.01
CA ASP A 159 -7.79 -8.02 -0.25
C ASP A 159 -8.87 -6.93 -0.11
N GLU A 160 -9.72 -7.02 0.93
CA GLU A 160 -10.75 -6.03 1.20
C GLU A 160 -10.16 -4.64 1.44
N PHE A 161 -9.04 -4.54 2.16
CA PHE A 161 -8.36 -3.27 2.41
C PHE A 161 -7.83 -2.69 1.10
N ASP A 162 -7.05 -3.44 0.31
CA ASP A 162 -6.51 -2.93 -0.96
C ASP A 162 -7.64 -2.58 -1.95
N ALA A 163 -8.69 -3.40 -2.03
CA ALA A 163 -9.84 -3.13 -2.91
C ALA A 163 -10.59 -1.82 -2.58
N LEU A 164 -10.54 -1.36 -1.33
CA LEU A 164 -11.19 -0.12 -0.88
C LEU A 164 -10.29 1.10 -1.01
N VAL A 165 -8.96 0.97 -0.75
CA VAL A 165 -8.02 2.11 -0.82
C VAL A 165 -7.44 2.30 -2.22
N SER A 166 -7.35 1.25 -3.04
CA SER A 166 -6.78 1.35 -4.39
C SER A 166 -7.74 2.02 -5.35
N LYS A 167 -7.19 2.95 -6.13
CA LYS A 167 -7.94 3.67 -7.16
C LYS A 167 -8.24 2.73 -8.33
N ARG A 168 -9.52 2.46 -8.60
CA ARG A 168 -9.99 1.73 -9.80
C ARG A 168 -10.58 2.72 -10.80
N GLN A 169 -10.64 2.35 -12.09
CA GLN A 169 -11.11 3.22 -13.18
C GLN A 169 -12.50 3.84 -12.94
N TYR A 170 -13.35 3.18 -12.18
CA TYR A 170 -14.77 3.51 -11.99
C TYR A 170 -15.20 3.70 -10.54
N LYS A 171 -14.25 3.69 -9.58
CA LYS A 171 -14.56 3.91 -8.16
C LYS A 171 -13.58 4.93 -7.57
N SER A 172 -14.11 6.00 -6.98
CA SER A 172 -13.29 6.87 -6.12
C SER A 172 -12.76 6.01 -4.96
N HIS A 173 -11.44 6.05 -4.72
CA HIS A 173 -10.88 5.42 -3.54
C HIS A 173 -11.45 6.09 -2.28
N LEU A 174 -11.70 5.27 -1.28
CA LEU A 174 -12.06 5.75 0.04
C LEU A 174 -10.78 6.25 0.75
N ASN A 175 -10.90 7.22 1.62
CA ASN A 175 -9.80 7.55 2.50
C ASN A 175 -9.54 6.40 3.51
N ILE A 176 -8.37 6.37 4.08
CA ILE A 176 -7.93 5.29 4.98
C ILE A 176 -8.87 5.15 6.19
N ILE A 177 -9.35 6.25 6.75
CA ILE A 177 -10.23 6.22 7.93
C ILE A 177 -11.58 5.56 7.59
N ASP A 178 -12.20 5.94 6.48
CA ASP A 178 -13.48 5.36 6.05
C ASP A 178 -13.31 3.87 5.70
N THR A 179 -12.21 3.52 5.04
CA THR A 179 -11.86 2.12 4.76
C THR A 179 -11.73 1.31 6.03
N LEU A 180 -10.97 1.78 7.02
CA LEU A 180 -10.80 1.09 8.29
C LEU A 180 -12.13 0.96 9.05
N ASN A 181 -12.99 1.96 9.01
CA ASN A 181 -14.33 1.89 9.62
C ASN A 181 -15.16 0.76 8.99
N ILE A 182 -15.21 0.66 7.66
CA ILE A 182 -15.93 -0.42 6.95
C ILE A 182 -15.39 -1.79 7.37
N ILE A 183 -14.07 -1.95 7.40
CA ILE A 183 -13.43 -3.22 7.76
C ILE A 183 -13.68 -3.58 9.23
N ILE A 184 -13.71 -2.58 10.13
CA ILE A 184 -14.07 -2.75 11.54
C ILE A 184 -15.54 -3.17 11.67
N GLU A 185 -16.46 -2.51 10.97
CA GLU A 185 -17.88 -2.89 10.94
C GLU A 185 -18.07 -4.32 10.50
N ASN A 186 -17.30 -4.79 9.51
CA ASN A 186 -17.31 -6.17 9.05
C ASN A 186 -16.76 -7.19 10.08
N THR A 187 -16.26 -6.75 11.23
CA THR A 187 -15.95 -7.63 12.36
C THR A 187 -17.13 -7.84 13.30
N GLN A 188 -18.20 -7.05 13.16
CA GLN A 188 -19.39 -7.17 14.00
C GLN A 188 -20.36 -8.20 13.42
N PRO A 189 -21.13 -8.89 14.27
CA PRO A 189 -22.15 -9.84 13.82
C PRO A 189 -23.14 -9.18 12.85
N SER A 190 -23.35 -9.80 11.69
CA SER A 190 -24.31 -9.32 10.70
C SER A 190 -25.75 -9.67 11.10
N LEU A 191 -26.61 -8.66 11.21
CA LEU A 191 -28.05 -8.84 11.42
C LEU A 191 -28.75 -9.46 10.18
N ASN A 192 -28.09 -9.41 9.02
CA ASN A 192 -28.60 -9.92 7.74
C ASN A 192 -28.06 -11.29 7.37
N ALA A 193 -27.45 -12.04 8.32
CA ALA A 193 -27.02 -13.41 8.07
C ALA A 193 -28.20 -14.26 7.59
N PRO A 194 -27.99 -15.20 6.64
CA PRO A 194 -29.06 -16.07 6.14
C PRO A 194 -29.83 -16.74 7.27
N LYS A 195 -31.17 -16.74 7.19
CA LYS A 195 -32.04 -17.35 8.20
C LYS A 195 -31.56 -18.79 8.51
N GLY A 196 -31.29 -19.08 9.79
CA GLY A 196 -30.79 -20.36 10.27
C GLY A 196 -29.27 -20.46 10.47
N ARG A 197 -28.47 -19.51 10.01
CA ARG A 197 -27.02 -19.42 10.25
C ARG A 197 -26.67 -18.17 11.05
N TYR A 198 -27.21 -18.04 12.24
CA TYR A 198 -26.86 -16.95 13.13
C TYR A 198 -25.41 -17.17 13.60
N SER A 199 -24.45 -16.49 13.00
CA SER A 199 -23.07 -16.45 13.49
C SER A 199 -22.93 -15.30 14.49
N LYS A 200 -22.25 -15.57 15.59
CA LYS A 200 -21.79 -14.51 16.51
C LYS A 200 -20.56 -13.78 15.97
N GLU A 201 -20.02 -14.24 14.86
CA GLU A 201 -18.87 -13.68 14.17
C GLU A 201 -19.34 -12.66 13.12
N GLY A 202 -18.51 -11.66 12.86
CA GLY A 202 -18.66 -10.83 11.67
C GLY A 202 -18.06 -11.54 10.44
N LYS A 203 -17.95 -10.81 9.34
CA LYS A 203 -17.32 -11.33 8.11
C LYS A 203 -15.81 -11.51 8.28
N ASN A 204 -15.16 -10.61 9.00
CA ASN A 204 -13.70 -10.53 9.17
C ASN A 204 -13.25 -10.96 10.56
N ASN A 205 -12.05 -11.55 10.62
CA ASN A 205 -11.42 -11.92 11.87
C ASN A 205 -10.95 -10.65 12.62
N LYS A 206 -11.53 -10.43 13.81
CA LYS A 206 -11.29 -9.27 14.66
C LYS A 206 -9.81 -9.07 15.00
N LEU A 207 -9.08 -10.16 15.30
CA LEU A 207 -7.66 -10.07 15.62
C LEU A 207 -6.84 -9.60 14.40
N ILE A 208 -7.13 -10.12 13.22
CA ILE A 208 -6.43 -9.75 11.98
C ILE A 208 -6.70 -8.29 11.65
N VAL A 209 -7.95 -7.82 11.76
CA VAL A 209 -8.31 -6.42 11.53
C VAL A 209 -7.59 -5.49 12.52
N LYS A 210 -7.50 -5.89 13.80
CA LYS A 210 -6.70 -5.14 14.78
C LYS A 210 -5.23 -5.01 14.39
N LYS A 211 -4.66 -6.07 13.80
CA LYS A 211 -3.27 -6.02 13.30
C LYS A 211 -3.15 -5.20 12.01
N LEU A 212 -4.16 -5.18 11.14
CA LEU A 212 -4.19 -4.29 9.98
C LEU A 212 -4.08 -2.82 10.40
N ILE A 213 -4.82 -2.39 11.41
CA ILE A 213 -4.70 -1.01 11.94
C ILE A 213 -3.26 -0.70 12.36
N SER A 214 -2.57 -1.67 13.00
CA SER A 214 -1.16 -1.49 13.37
C SER A 214 -0.23 -1.43 12.14
N VAL A 215 -0.52 -2.19 11.09
CA VAL A 215 0.23 -2.13 9.82
C VAL A 215 0.08 -0.74 9.20
N VAL A 216 -1.15 -0.25 9.08
CA VAL A 216 -1.43 1.09 8.50
C VAL A 216 -0.72 2.20 9.28
N ILE A 217 -0.71 2.12 10.61
CA ILE A 217 0.02 3.10 11.45
C ILE A 217 1.52 3.03 11.16
N ASP A 218 2.12 1.83 11.11
CA ASP A 218 3.56 1.68 10.83
C ASP A 218 3.93 2.21 9.44
N ASP A 219 3.11 1.94 8.42
CA ASP A 219 3.33 2.42 7.05
C ASP A 219 3.27 3.96 7.00
N THR A 220 2.30 4.58 7.69
CA THR A 220 2.19 6.04 7.79
C THR A 220 3.36 6.64 8.58
N GLU A 221 3.78 6.02 9.68
CA GLU A 221 4.97 6.45 10.44
C GLU A 221 6.26 6.37 9.59
N TYR A 222 6.38 5.34 8.74
CA TYR A 222 7.50 5.22 7.80
C TYR A 222 7.48 6.31 6.73
N GLU A 223 6.32 6.62 6.16
CA GLU A 223 6.17 7.73 5.21
C GLU A 223 6.58 9.06 5.84
N ILE A 224 6.13 9.34 7.06
CA ILE A 224 6.54 10.53 7.83
C ILE A 224 8.07 10.60 7.94
N ALA A 225 8.71 9.49 8.28
CA ALA A 225 10.16 9.45 8.44
C ALA A 225 10.90 9.71 7.11
N CYS A 226 10.42 9.18 6.00
CA CYS A 226 10.96 9.46 4.66
C CYS A 226 10.83 10.94 4.30
N ILE A 227 9.66 11.55 4.56
CA ILE A 227 9.43 12.97 4.30
C ILE A 227 10.30 13.85 5.22
N MET A 228 10.49 13.48 6.49
CA MET A 228 11.36 14.21 7.42
C MET A 228 12.82 14.24 6.92
N ASN A 229 13.34 13.11 6.41
CA ASN A 229 14.67 13.08 5.81
C ASN A 229 14.77 13.98 4.59
N TYR A 230 13.72 14.01 3.76
CA TYR A 230 13.70 14.94 2.61
C TYR A 230 13.60 16.40 3.03
N ILE A 231 12.82 16.73 4.06
CA ILE A 231 12.77 18.08 4.64
C ILE A 231 14.16 18.53 5.12
N LYS A 232 14.90 17.65 5.80
CA LYS A 232 16.26 17.95 6.24
C LYS A 232 17.18 18.30 5.05
N TYR A 233 17.10 17.52 3.97
CA TYR A 233 17.82 17.85 2.72
C TYR A 233 17.42 19.22 2.17
N LEU A 234 16.13 19.54 2.12
CA LEU A 234 15.64 20.84 1.65
C LEU A 234 16.14 21.98 2.54
N GLU A 235 16.15 21.81 3.87
CA GLU A 235 16.72 22.79 4.82
C GLU A 235 18.21 23.06 4.54
N GLU A 236 18.99 22.01 4.29
CA GLU A 236 20.41 22.16 3.95
C GLU A 236 20.60 22.94 2.64
N GLN A 237 19.75 22.67 1.60
CA GLN A 237 19.82 23.41 0.34
C GLN A 237 19.40 24.89 0.51
N ILE A 238 18.32 25.15 1.23
CA ILE A 238 17.84 26.52 1.51
C ILE A 238 18.90 27.29 2.29
N ASN A 239 19.56 26.69 3.28
CA ASN A 239 20.64 27.34 4.03
C ASN A 239 21.84 27.69 3.15
N ARG A 240 22.22 26.76 2.23
CA ARG A 240 23.26 27.02 1.23
C ARG A 240 22.88 28.18 0.33
N LEU A 241 21.67 28.18 -0.23
CA LEU A 241 21.18 29.25 -1.11
C LEU A 241 21.03 30.59 -0.37
N ASN A 242 20.63 30.58 0.90
CA ASN A 242 20.63 31.80 1.73
C ASN A 242 22.02 32.42 1.87
N ASN A 243 23.08 31.63 1.98
CA ASN A 243 24.44 32.13 2.01
C ASN A 243 24.87 32.74 0.68
N ILE A 244 24.48 32.09 -0.45
CA ILE A 244 24.72 32.66 -1.78
C ILE A 244 23.95 33.97 -1.96
N LYS A 245 22.67 34.02 -1.55
CA LYS A 245 21.84 35.22 -1.60
C LYS A 245 22.48 36.41 -0.89
N LYS A 246 23.03 36.19 0.31
CA LYS A 246 23.78 37.23 1.05
C LYS A 246 24.99 37.74 0.29
N LEU A 247 25.69 36.88 -0.48
CA LEU A 247 26.81 37.30 -1.32
C LEU A 247 26.35 38.12 -2.52
N ILE A 248 25.25 37.74 -3.15
CA ILE A 248 24.61 38.49 -4.25
C ILE A 248 24.15 39.88 -3.74
N GLU A 249 23.53 39.95 -2.56
CA GLU A 249 23.11 41.21 -1.94
C GLU A 249 24.32 42.13 -1.68
N LYS A 250 25.45 41.59 -1.18
CA LYS A 250 26.70 42.35 -1.00
C LYS A 250 27.25 42.84 -2.33
N MET A 251 27.25 41.99 -3.37
CA MET A 251 27.67 42.39 -4.71
C MET A 251 26.84 43.58 -5.22
N ASN A 252 25.50 43.46 -5.13
CA ASN A 252 24.56 44.44 -5.64
C ASN A 252 24.61 45.77 -4.84
N SER A 253 25.04 45.74 -3.57
CA SER A 253 25.18 46.92 -2.71
C SER A 253 26.54 47.61 -2.80
N SER A 254 27.54 46.96 -3.43
CA SER A 254 28.88 47.53 -3.55
C SER A 254 28.90 48.67 -4.57
N LYS A 255 29.61 49.76 -4.21
CA LYS A 255 29.89 50.91 -5.08
C LYS A 255 31.25 50.83 -5.78
N LYS A 256 32.04 49.79 -5.45
CA LYS A 256 33.40 49.62 -6.00
C LYS A 256 33.37 48.55 -7.09
N GLN A 257 33.80 48.89 -8.28
CA GLN A 257 33.82 47.94 -9.40
C GLN A 257 34.68 46.71 -9.11
N VAL A 258 35.80 46.86 -8.41
CA VAL A 258 36.69 45.75 -8.02
C VAL A 258 35.98 44.72 -7.16
N ASP A 259 35.11 45.14 -6.23
CA ASP A 259 34.34 44.24 -5.39
C ASP A 259 33.27 43.49 -6.21
N ILE A 260 32.61 44.20 -7.13
CA ILE A 260 31.61 43.61 -8.04
C ILE A 260 32.25 42.51 -8.89
N ASP A 261 33.40 42.83 -9.53
CA ASP A 261 34.15 41.89 -10.39
C ASP A 261 34.60 40.63 -9.59
N PHE A 262 35.02 40.85 -8.34
CA PHE A 262 35.36 39.76 -7.43
C PHE A 262 34.15 38.83 -7.18
N TYR A 263 33.00 39.38 -6.75
CA TYR A 263 31.82 38.60 -6.46
C TYR A 263 31.26 37.89 -7.69
N GLN A 264 31.30 38.52 -8.87
CA GLN A 264 30.86 37.90 -10.13
C GLN A 264 31.67 36.64 -10.47
N LYS A 265 32.94 36.56 -10.09
CA LYS A 265 33.80 35.39 -10.27
C LYS A 265 33.69 34.40 -9.12
N TYR A 266 33.45 34.88 -7.91
CA TYR A 266 33.45 34.06 -6.69
C TYR A 266 32.13 33.33 -6.47
N ILE A 267 30.98 34.00 -6.64
CA ILE A 267 29.66 33.41 -6.39
C ILE A 267 29.39 32.14 -7.25
N PRO A 268 29.73 32.09 -8.54
CA PRO A 268 29.51 30.91 -9.36
C PRO A 268 30.21 29.65 -8.86
N THR A 269 31.27 29.78 -8.04
CA THR A 269 31.96 28.62 -7.45
C THR A 269 31.10 27.84 -6.44
N PHE A 270 30.01 28.46 -5.94
CA PHE A 270 29.03 27.85 -5.02
C PHE A 270 27.78 27.33 -5.73
N PHE A 271 27.61 27.64 -7.01
CA PHE A 271 26.51 27.13 -7.80
C PHE A 271 26.67 25.63 -8.07
N LYS A 272 25.55 24.87 -7.95
CA LYS A 272 25.48 23.51 -8.40
C LYS A 272 24.99 23.43 -9.85
N ASN A 273 24.96 22.21 -10.40
CA ASN A 273 24.48 21.97 -11.76
C ASN A 273 23.16 22.70 -12.04
N ASN A 274 23.11 23.45 -13.14
CA ASN A 274 21.97 24.25 -13.60
C ASN A 274 21.64 25.50 -12.78
N GLU A 275 22.45 25.87 -11.76
CA GLU A 275 22.29 27.12 -11.01
C GLU A 275 23.14 28.21 -11.65
N ASN A 276 22.56 29.41 -11.79
CA ASN A 276 23.24 30.61 -12.25
C ASN A 276 22.54 31.86 -11.69
N PHE A 277 23.09 33.06 -11.98
CA PHE A 277 22.50 34.33 -11.50
C PHE A 277 21.08 34.57 -12.04
N GLU A 278 20.77 34.11 -13.26
CA GLU A 278 19.48 34.37 -13.91
C GLU A 278 18.35 33.55 -13.30
N ASN A 279 18.61 32.27 -12.90
CA ASN A 279 17.61 31.37 -12.36
C ASN A 279 17.68 31.20 -10.84
N PHE A 280 18.59 31.91 -10.15
CA PHE A 280 18.82 31.73 -8.71
C PHE A 280 17.55 31.92 -7.87
N ASP A 281 16.83 33.03 -8.10
CA ASP A 281 15.63 33.34 -7.32
C ASP A 281 14.51 32.34 -7.57
N GLN A 282 14.36 31.87 -8.81
CA GLN A 282 13.40 30.82 -9.13
C GLN A 282 13.74 29.53 -8.39
N ILE A 283 14.97 29.04 -8.47
CA ILE A 283 15.42 27.83 -7.78
C ILE A 283 15.25 27.95 -6.26
N TYR A 284 15.60 29.12 -5.70
CA TYR A 284 15.41 29.38 -4.29
C TYR A 284 13.93 29.24 -3.88
N GLN A 285 13.01 29.82 -4.64
CA GLN A 285 11.57 29.73 -4.38
C GLN A 285 11.06 28.29 -4.50
N GLU A 286 11.50 27.53 -5.50
CA GLU A 286 11.13 26.11 -5.67
C GLU A 286 11.49 25.27 -4.42
N TYR A 287 12.70 25.47 -3.85
CA TYR A 287 13.11 24.79 -2.61
C TYR A 287 12.25 25.20 -1.41
N VAL A 288 11.94 26.49 -1.26
CA VAL A 288 11.10 27.00 -0.16
C VAL A 288 9.67 26.47 -0.26
N GLU A 289 9.09 26.46 -1.45
CA GLU A 289 7.76 25.93 -1.70
C GLU A 289 7.69 24.42 -1.43
N ALA A 290 8.67 23.65 -1.92
CA ALA A 290 8.78 22.23 -1.66
C ALA A 290 8.88 21.95 -0.14
N TYR A 291 9.69 22.71 0.58
CA TYR A 291 9.84 22.61 2.02
C TYR A 291 8.51 22.84 2.77
N ASN A 292 7.83 23.94 2.45
CA ASN A 292 6.56 24.30 3.07
C ASN A 292 5.48 23.26 2.77
N SER A 293 5.39 22.79 1.52
CA SER A 293 4.47 21.72 1.10
C SER A 293 4.70 20.43 1.89
N LYS A 294 5.96 20.00 2.03
CA LYS A 294 6.28 18.77 2.77
C LYS A 294 6.01 18.90 4.27
N LYS A 295 6.22 20.06 4.87
CA LYS A 295 5.83 20.32 6.27
C LYS A 295 4.31 20.20 6.47
N GLN A 296 3.53 20.70 5.53
CA GLN A 296 2.08 20.58 5.60
C GLN A 296 1.63 19.11 5.45
N THR A 297 2.26 18.35 4.54
CA THR A 297 2.00 16.91 4.37
C THR A 297 2.23 16.14 5.68
N ILE A 298 3.37 16.35 6.35
CA ILE A 298 3.66 15.69 7.64
C ILE A 298 2.58 16.00 8.70
N LYS A 299 2.15 17.25 8.79
CA LYS A 299 1.08 17.64 9.72
C LYS A 299 -0.20 16.86 9.46
N GLY A 300 -0.59 16.72 8.18
CA GLY A 300 -1.75 15.91 7.77
C GLY A 300 -1.61 14.44 8.19
N LEU A 301 -0.45 13.83 7.94
CA LEU A 301 -0.18 12.43 8.31
C LEU A 301 -0.20 12.21 9.83
N PHE A 302 0.33 13.11 10.63
CA PHE A 302 0.21 13.02 12.09
C PHE A 302 -1.24 13.12 12.57
N ASP A 303 -2.05 13.97 11.96
CA ASP A 303 -3.47 14.09 12.30
C ASP A 303 -4.25 12.84 11.88
N GLU A 304 -3.86 12.22 10.76
CA GLU A 304 -4.41 10.92 10.32
C GLU A 304 -4.10 9.81 11.31
N ILE A 305 -2.84 9.64 11.75
CA ILE A 305 -2.46 8.68 12.80
C ILE A 305 -3.27 8.90 14.07
N LYS A 306 -3.47 10.15 14.50
CA LYS A 306 -4.29 10.45 15.69
C LYS A 306 -5.73 9.99 15.51
N LYS A 307 -6.31 10.14 14.33
CA LYS A 307 -7.65 9.66 14.02
C LYS A 307 -7.71 8.14 14.01
N ILE A 308 -6.75 7.47 13.36
CA ILE A 308 -6.66 6.01 13.33
C ILE A 308 -6.55 5.44 14.75
N LYS A 309 -5.73 6.02 15.62
CA LYS A 309 -5.57 5.60 17.03
C LYS A 309 -6.84 5.80 17.89
N LYS A 310 -7.80 6.59 17.42
CA LYS A 310 -9.10 6.81 18.07
C LYS A 310 -10.19 5.88 17.57
N LEU A 311 -9.95 5.08 16.53
CA LEU A 311 -10.93 4.10 16.06
C LEU A 311 -11.23 3.12 17.19
N ASN A 312 -12.51 3.04 17.54
CA ASN A 312 -13.01 2.11 18.58
C ASN A 312 -13.01 0.69 18.02
N PHE A 313 -12.21 -0.19 18.67
CA PHE A 313 -12.07 -1.57 18.25
C PHE A 313 -12.21 -2.53 19.45
#